data_0397cc2c3db4eb4cc3f897b536e3a3d5
#
_entry.id   0397cc2c3db4eb4cc3f897b536e3a3d5
#
_cell.length_a   1.000
_cell.length_b   1.000
_cell.length_c   1.000
_cell.angle_alpha   90.00
_cell.angle_beta   90.00
_cell.angle_gamma   90.00
#
_symmetry.space_group_name_H-M   'P 1'
#
loop_
_entity.id
_entity.type
_entity.pdbx_description
1 polymer ?
#
loop_
_entity_poly.entity_id
_entity_poly.type
_entity_poly.pdbx_seq_one_letter_code
_entity_poly.pdbx_strand_id
1 'polypeptide(L)'
;MKIGLTVKYFDGTSKDVDAVFADFVAFERTWSRSVSRFETEVRLTDLAWLVWNVETRNKNTDKKFDPDWILTVENVEVRDAGSENPLETTPQRG
;
A
#
# COMPACT_ATOMS: atom_id res chain seq x y z
N MET A 1 -3.95 -8.12 9.25
CA MET A 1 -3.41 -6.79 8.98
C MET A 1 -3.57 -6.47 7.51
N LYS A 2 -4.18 -5.36 7.20
CA LYS A 2 -4.48 -5.00 5.82
C LYS A 2 -4.68 -3.50 5.70
N ILE A 3 -4.15 -2.92 4.61
CA ILE A 3 -4.41 -1.53 4.26
C ILE A 3 -4.90 -1.50 2.83
N GLY A 4 -6.07 -0.89 2.62
CA GLY A 4 -6.60 -0.70 1.27
C GLY A 4 -6.03 0.57 0.66
N LEU A 5 -5.58 0.49 -0.57
CA LEU A 5 -4.97 1.60 -1.28
C LEU A 5 -5.58 1.73 -2.67
N THR A 6 -5.65 2.95 -3.17
CA THR A 6 -6.05 3.20 -4.54
C THR A 6 -4.89 3.87 -5.25
N VAL A 7 -4.46 3.30 -6.35
CA VAL A 7 -3.41 3.90 -7.18
C VAL A 7 -4.03 4.45 -8.44
N LYS A 8 -3.62 5.67 -8.80
CA LYS A 8 -4.06 6.30 -10.04
C LYS A 8 -2.84 6.49 -10.92
N TYR A 9 -2.97 6.09 -12.18
CA TYR A 9 -1.89 6.17 -13.16
C TYR A 9 -2.12 7.32 -14.13
N PHE A 10 -1.03 7.81 -14.71
CA PHE A 10 -1.13 8.92 -15.65
C PHE A 10 -1.90 8.58 -16.92
N ASP A 11 -2.05 7.29 -17.23
CA ASP A 11 -2.82 6.91 -18.41
C ASP A 11 -4.34 6.97 -18.19
N GLY A 12 -4.77 7.43 -17.02
CA GLY A 12 -6.18 7.58 -16.71
C GLY A 12 -6.80 6.39 -16.01
N THR A 13 -6.05 5.31 -15.82
CA THR A 13 -6.59 4.15 -15.12
C THR A 13 -6.37 4.28 -13.62
N SER A 14 -7.16 3.55 -12.85
CA SER A 14 -6.98 3.47 -11.41
C SER A 14 -7.26 2.04 -10.96
N LYS A 15 -6.73 1.69 -9.79
CA LYS A 15 -6.85 0.34 -9.29
C LYS A 15 -6.83 0.33 -7.77
N ASP A 16 -7.70 -0.47 -7.18
CA ASP A 16 -7.71 -0.69 -5.74
C ASP A 16 -6.87 -1.92 -5.44
N VAL A 17 -5.98 -1.80 -4.46
CA VAL A 17 -5.17 -2.93 -4.03
C VAL A 17 -5.19 -3.01 -2.52
N ASP A 18 -4.93 -4.19 -1.99
CA ASP A 18 -4.83 -4.40 -0.55
C ASP A 18 -3.44 -4.88 -0.21
N ALA A 19 -2.74 -4.11 0.62
CA ALA A 19 -1.47 -4.54 1.18
C ALA A 19 -1.79 -5.40 2.39
N VAL A 20 -1.23 -6.59 2.44
CA VAL A 20 -1.50 -7.56 3.49
C VAL A 20 -0.22 -7.85 4.27
N PHE A 21 -0.33 -8.73 5.26
CA PHE A 21 0.80 -9.00 6.17
C PHE A 21 2.12 -9.23 5.44
N ALA A 22 2.09 -10.05 4.38
CA ALA A 22 3.32 -10.35 3.64
C ALA A 22 3.95 -9.10 3.03
N ASP A 23 3.12 -8.15 2.61
CA ASP A 23 3.62 -6.90 2.05
C ASP A 23 4.29 -6.04 3.11
N PHE A 24 3.75 -6.05 4.32
CA PHE A 24 4.35 -5.29 5.41
C PHE A 24 5.66 -5.90 5.87
N VAL A 25 5.74 -7.22 5.89
CA VAL A 25 7.01 -7.90 6.20
C VAL A 25 8.06 -7.54 5.16
N ALA A 26 7.68 -7.55 3.88
CA ALA A 26 8.60 -7.17 2.82
C ALA A 26 9.04 -5.71 2.98
N PHE A 27 8.12 -4.85 3.38
CA PHE A 27 8.43 -3.44 3.61
C PHE A 27 9.48 -3.28 4.71
N GLU A 28 9.27 -3.96 5.84
CA GLU A 28 10.21 -3.85 6.95
C GLU A 28 11.60 -4.36 6.58
N ARG A 29 11.66 -5.43 5.81
CA ARG A 29 12.94 -5.98 5.37
C ARG A 29 13.65 -5.06 4.41
N THR A 30 12.90 -4.46 3.50
CA THR A 30 13.48 -3.62 2.46
C THR A 30 13.99 -2.30 3.03
N TRP A 31 13.21 -1.69 3.90
CA TRP A 31 13.50 -0.34 4.36
C TRP A 31 14.11 -0.31 5.77
N SER A 32 14.20 -1.46 6.44
CA SER A 32 14.68 -1.56 7.81
C SER A 32 13.89 -0.63 8.73
N ARG A 33 12.59 -0.54 8.52
CA ARG A 33 11.70 0.32 9.29
C ARG A 33 10.48 -0.47 9.73
N SER A 34 9.96 -0.12 10.89
CA SER A 34 8.77 -0.77 11.43
C SER A 34 7.52 -0.19 10.82
N VAL A 35 6.55 -1.05 10.50
CA VAL A 35 5.24 -0.58 10.04
C VAL A 35 4.41 -0.02 11.19
N SER A 36 4.86 -0.17 12.43
CA SER A 36 4.11 0.37 13.56
C SER A 36 4.03 1.89 13.52
N ARG A 37 4.85 2.54 12.70
CA ARG A 37 4.81 3.98 12.58
C ARG A 37 3.90 4.48 11.46
N PHE A 38 3.23 3.59 10.76
CA PHE A 38 2.38 3.98 9.64
C PHE A 38 1.26 4.93 10.05
N GLU A 39 0.80 4.86 11.30
CA GLU A 39 -0.28 5.73 11.73
C GLU A 39 0.19 7.17 11.95
N THR A 40 1.49 7.38 12.14
CA THR A 40 2.01 8.70 12.44
C THR A 40 3.02 9.21 11.44
N GLU A 41 3.67 8.32 10.70
CA GLU A 41 4.77 8.70 9.83
C GLU A 41 4.71 8.05 8.47
N VAL A 42 3.54 7.90 7.90
CA VAL A 42 3.47 7.30 6.57
C VAL A 42 3.94 8.32 5.54
N ARG A 43 4.77 7.87 4.61
CA ARG A 43 5.29 8.71 3.56
C ARG A 43 4.69 8.29 2.22
N LEU A 44 4.67 9.23 1.27
CA LEU A 44 4.19 8.90 -0.06
C LEU A 44 4.99 7.75 -0.67
N THR A 45 6.30 7.74 -0.43
CA THR A 45 7.15 6.66 -0.91
C THR A 45 6.72 5.32 -0.33
N ASP A 46 6.36 5.32 0.95
CA ASP A 46 5.93 4.09 1.62
C ASP A 46 4.65 3.53 0.99
N LEU A 47 3.68 4.40 0.76
CA LEU A 47 2.42 3.99 0.15
C LEU A 47 2.64 3.47 -1.27
N ALA A 48 3.44 4.20 -2.04
CA ALA A 48 3.73 3.79 -3.41
C ALA A 48 4.44 2.44 -3.44
N TRP A 49 5.40 2.25 -2.55
CA TRP A 49 6.13 0.99 -2.50
C TRP A 49 5.23 -0.18 -2.17
N LEU A 50 4.29 0.02 -1.25
CA LEU A 50 3.35 -1.03 -0.90
C LEU A 50 2.50 -1.43 -2.10
N VAL A 51 2.00 -0.45 -2.86
CA VAL A 51 1.23 -0.74 -4.06
C VAL A 51 2.08 -1.53 -5.06
N TRP A 52 3.31 -1.05 -5.28
CA TRP A 52 4.22 -1.72 -6.20
C TRP A 52 4.49 -3.15 -5.77
N ASN A 53 4.69 -3.36 -4.47
CA ASN A 53 4.97 -4.71 -3.98
C ASN A 53 3.79 -5.64 -4.19
N VAL A 54 2.56 -5.15 -3.94
CA VAL A 54 1.35 -5.93 -4.19
C VAL A 54 1.26 -6.29 -5.67
N GLU A 55 1.48 -5.31 -6.55
CA GLU A 55 1.39 -5.56 -7.99
C GLU A 55 2.45 -6.54 -8.46
N THR A 56 3.67 -6.43 -7.92
CA THR A 56 4.74 -7.34 -8.27
C THR A 56 4.43 -8.75 -7.78
N ARG A 57 3.95 -8.87 -6.56
CA ARG A 57 3.61 -10.15 -5.97
C ARG A 57 2.51 -10.86 -6.77
N ASN A 58 1.56 -10.09 -7.29
CA ASN A 58 0.46 -10.62 -8.10
C ASN A 58 0.83 -10.75 -9.57
N LYS A 59 2.09 -10.45 -9.91
CA LYS A 59 2.61 -10.55 -11.29
C LYS A 59 1.90 -9.61 -12.26
N ASN A 60 1.43 -8.47 -11.76
CA ASN A 60 0.81 -7.45 -12.60
C ASN A 60 1.83 -6.49 -13.17
N THR A 61 3.03 -6.46 -12.64
CA THR A 61 4.11 -5.63 -13.17
C THR A 61 5.44 -6.30 -12.94
N ASP A 62 6.39 -6.07 -13.84
CA ASP A 62 7.77 -6.50 -13.66
C ASP A 62 8.71 -5.29 -13.68
N LYS A 63 8.14 -4.07 -13.61
CA LYS A 63 8.96 -2.87 -13.60
C LYS A 63 9.67 -2.71 -12.27
N LYS A 64 10.82 -2.04 -12.32
CA LYS A 64 11.50 -1.66 -11.10
C LYS A 64 10.70 -0.56 -10.41
N PHE A 65 10.70 -0.56 -9.10
CA PHE A 65 9.96 0.45 -8.34
C PHE A 65 10.41 1.85 -8.73
N ASP A 66 11.69 2.10 -8.77
CA ASP A 66 12.25 3.42 -9.02
C ASP A 66 13.37 3.30 -10.05
N PRO A 67 13.26 3.97 -11.18
CA PRO A 67 12.25 4.99 -11.50
C PRO A 67 11.09 4.47 -12.36
N ASP A 68 11.16 3.23 -12.83
CA ASP A 68 10.29 2.78 -13.91
C ASP A 68 8.82 2.78 -13.54
N TRP A 69 8.49 2.18 -12.41
CA TRP A 69 7.08 2.08 -12.01
C TRP A 69 6.57 3.40 -11.43
N ILE A 70 7.37 4.03 -10.58
CA ILE A 70 6.91 5.21 -9.84
C ILE A 70 6.55 6.36 -10.78
N LEU A 71 7.20 6.44 -11.93
CA LEU A 71 6.93 7.52 -12.88
C LEU A 71 5.63 7.32 -13.64
N THR A 72 5.02 6.13 -13.57
CA THR A 72 3.71 5.91 -14.20
C THR A 72 2.56 6.29 -13.28
N VAL A 73 2.85 6.60 -12.02
CA VAL A 73 1.83 6.81 -11.00
C VAL A 73 1.55 8.29 -10.83
N GLU A 74 0.27 8.64 -10.89
CA GLU A 74 -0.15 10.01 -10.63
C GLU A 74 -0.37 10.24 -9.14
N ASN A 75 -0.98 9.26 -8.45
CA ASN A 75 -1.30 9.42 -7.04
C ASN A 75 -1.60 8.08 -6.38
N VAL A 76 -1.37 7.99 -5.08
CA VAL A 76 -1.77 6.85 -4.27
C VAL A 76 -2.50 7.39 -3.05
N GLU A 77 -3.66 6.82 -2.76
CA GLU A 77 -4.49 7.24 -1.64
C GLU A 77 -4.76 6.06 -0.73
N VAL A 78 -4.84 6.30 0.56
CA VAL A 78 -5.27 5.29 1.50
C VAL A 78 -6.79 5.25 1.44
N ARG A 79 -7.33 4.09 1.07
CA ARG A 79 -8.76 3.89 0.97
C ARG A 79 -9.34 3.39 2.28
N ASP A 80 -8.58 2.53 2.96
CA ASP A 80 -9.07 1.84 4.14
C ASP A 80 -7.88 1.44 4.99
N ALA A 81 -7.60 2.19 6.04
CA ALA A 81 -6.38 2.05 6.79
C ALA A 81 -6.60 1.23 8.04
N GLY A 82 -6.49 -0.07 7.93
CA GLY A 82 -6.48 -0.92 9.09
C GLY A 82 -7.79 -1.04 9.81
N SER A 83 -8.88 -0.78 9.13
CA SER A 83 -10.15 -0.82 9.77
C SER A 83 -10.60 -2.20 10.14
N GLU A 84 -9.95 -3.19 9.65
CA GLU A 84 -10.26 -4.52 10.05
C GLU A 84 -10.01 -4.71 11.51
N ASN A 85 -9.46 -3.79 12.01
CA ASN A 85 -9.30 -3.81 13.37
C ASN A 85 -10.63 -3.77 14.03
N PRO A 86 -11.24 -4.62 14.01
CA PRO A 86 -12.56 -4.54 14.24
C PRO A 86 -12.89 -4.31 15.63
N LEU A 87 -12.46 -4.19 15.55
CA LEU A 87 -12.68 -3.82 16.42
C LEU A 87 -13.20 -2.83 16.41
N GLU A 88 -13.20 -2.59 15.85
CA GLU A 88 -13.56 -1.69 15.84
C GLU A 88 -14.46 -1.55 15.25
N THR A 89 -14.71 -2.18 15.17
CA THR A 89 -15.47 -2.05 15.04
C THR A 89 -16.29 -2.13 15.11
N THR A 90 -16.47 -2.43 15.09
CA THR A 90 -17.18 -2.43 15.46
C THR A 90 -17.84 -2.16 15.59
N PRO A 91 -18.08 -2.27 15.63
CA PRO A 91 -18.65 -1.98 15.87
C PRO A 91 -19.25 -1.67 15.76
N GLN A 92 -19.21 -1.94 15.65
CA GLN A 92 -19.50 -1.67 15.92
C GLN A 92 -20.05 -1.47 15.89
N ARG A 93 -20.31 -1.78 15.90
CA ARG A 93 -20.65 -1.55 16.17
C ARG A 93 -21.00 -1.22 16.32
N GLY A 94 -20.93 -1.71 16.06
CA GLY A 94 -20.97 -1.32 16.40
C GLY A 94 -21.06 -1.20 16.34
#